data_704029a424498f9d0858eb90360d8caa
#
_entry.id   704029a424498f9d0858eb90360d8caa
#
_cell.length_a   1.000
_cell.length_b   1.000
_cell.length_c   1.000
_cell.angle_alpha   90.00
_cell.angle_beta   90.00
_cell.angle_gamma   90.00
#
_symmetry.space_group_name_H-M   'P 1'
#
loop_
_entity.id
_entity.type
_entity.pdbx_description
1 polymer ?
#
loop_
_entity_poly.entity_id
_entity_poly.type
_entity_poly.pdbx_seq_one_letter_code
_entity_poly.pdbx_strand_id
1 'polypeptide(L)'
;IRVSLTEDSPNEIAVCCDLISQVKELTDSSINVPNVGFSYNPFEFQRRETPEIELVEGVMCGGEQTIRVVVTQTAWDKLSPRIRPGDDVKPEAIHEELNLLEVDPRKPININCDTQLVTVKDDINLPVITAFRLLAGQLKAAGTNNPILVKDSLKFGEVPLEPNIALLRAAVVVGSLLCDGIGDAI
;
A
#
# COMPACT_ATOMS: atom_id res chain seq x y z
N ILE A 1 12.40 -0.03 20.08
CA ILE A 1 12.81 -0.47 18.73
C ILE A 1 14.30 -0.76 18.77
N ARG A 2 14.69 -1.90 18.21
CA ARG A 2 16.08 -2.28 17.99
C ARG A 2 16.34 -2.34 16.50
N VAL A 3 17.33 -1.60 16.06
CA VAL A 3 17.87 -1.69 14.70
C VAL A 3 19.26 -2.31 14.80
N SER A 4 19.61 -3.20 13.90
CA SER A 4 20.93 -3.78 13.79
C SER A 4 21.32 -3.81 12.32
N LEU A 5 22.32 -3.05 11.95
CA LEU A 5 22.88 -2.98 10.61
C LEU A 5 24.22 -3.72 10.57
N THR A 6 24.72 -3.97 9.39
CA THR A 6 26.10 -4.46 9.17
C THR A 6 27.13 -3.34 9.15
N GLU A 7 26.68 -2.12 9.42
CA GLU A 7 27.46 -0.88 9.43
C GLU A 7 27.80 -0.44 10.87
N ASP A 8 28.57 0.65 11.00
CA ASP A 8 28.95 1.20 12.29
C ASP A 8 27.76 1.77 13.08
N SER A 9 27.76 1.61 14.39
CA SER A 9 26.68 1.99 15.31
C SER A 9 26.14 3.43 15.16
N PRO A 10 26.91 4.47 14.80
CA PRO A 10 26.35 5.79 14.56
C PRO A 10 25.27 5.84 13.47
N ASN A 11 25.41 5.00 12.41
CA ASN A 11 24.42 4.92 11.33
C ASN A 11 23.12 4.25 11.81
N GLU A 12 23.22 3.27 12.71
CA GLU A 12 22.04 2.62 13.32
C GLU A 12 21.17 3.60 14.10
N ILE A 13 21.78 4.56 14.82
CA ILE A 13 21.05 5.56 15.59
C ILE A 13 20.23 6.46 14.69
N ALA A 14 20.80 6.95 13.59
CA ALA A 14 20.10 7.79 12.62
C ALA A 14 18.88 7.07 12.04
N VAL A 15 19.06 5.85 11.52
CA VAL A 15 17.97 5.03 10.96
C VAL A 15 16.90 4.74 12.00
N CYS A 16 17.30 4.48 13.26
CA CYS A 16 16.36 4.23 14.35
C CYS A 16 15.50 5.48 14.66
N CYS A 17 16.10 6.66 14.68
CA CYS A 17 15.40 7.93 14.90
C CYS A 17 14.41 8.22 13.75
N ASP A 18 14.84 8.01 12.51
CA ASP A 18 14.01 8.21 11.33
C ASP A 18 12.81 7.25 11.34
N LEU A 19 13.03 5.98 11.65
CA LEU A 19 11.97 4.98 11.77
C LEU A 19 10.95 5.35 12.85
N ILE A 20 11.41 5.80 14.03
CA ILE A 20 10.52 6.24 15.12
C ILE A 20 9.69 7.45 14.68
N SER A 21 10.29 8.39 13.95
CA SER A 21 9.58 9.56 13.44
C SER A 21 8.47 9.16 12.47
N GLN A 22 8.75 8.25 11.53
CA GLN A 22 7.75 7.73 10.60
C GLN A 22 6.58 7.04 11.33
N VAL A 23 6.89 6.18 12.31
CA VAL A 23 5.84 5.51 13.09
C VAL A 23 4.97 6.50 13.85
N LYS A 24 5.55 7.56 14.43
CA LYS A 24 4.76 8.60 15.11
C LYS A 24 3.82 9.34 14.17
N GLU A 25 4.29 9.72 12.98
CA GLU A 25 3.45 10.40 11.98
C GLU A 25 2.28 9.52 11.52
N LEU A 26 2.52 8.20 11.38
CA LEU A 26 1.53 7.24 10.91
C LEU A 26 0.52 6.81 11.99
N THR A 27 0.82 7.04 13.27
CA THR A 27 0.00 6.58 14.40
C THR A 27 -0.69 7.71 15.15
N ASP A 28 -0.90 8.86 14.54
CA ASP A 28 -1.63 9.96 15.16
C ASP A 28 -3.04 9.52 15.58
N SER A 29 -3.21 9.34 16.90
CA SER A 29 -4.42 8.84 17.53
C SER A 29 -5.52 9.89 17.74
N SER A 30 -5.31 11.12 17.27
CA SER A 30 -6.31 12.20 17.37
C SER A 30 -7.52 11.99 16.44
N ILE A 31 -7.43 11.04 15.49
CA ILE A 31 -8.45 10.78 14.50
C ILE A 31 -9.40 9.70 15.00
N ASN A 32 -10.69 10.05 15.07
CA ASN A 32 -11.74 9.09 15.40
C ASN A 32 -11.98 8.14 14.23
N VAL A 33 -11.50 6.90 14.37
CA VAL A 33 -11.67 5.85 13.35
C VAL A 33 -12.98 5.11 13.62
N PRO A 34 -13.85 4.93 12.62
CA PRO A 34 -15.04 4.12 12.77
C PRO A 34 -14.67 2.70 13.22
N ASN A 35 -15.37 2.19 14.21
CA ASN A 35 -15.19 0.81 14.66
C ASN A 35 -15.84 -0.14 13.65
N VAL A 36 -15.12 -0.50 12.62
CA VAL A 36 -15.49 -1.60 11.73
C VAL A 36 -14.90 -2.86 12.33
N GLY A 37 -15.74 -3.86 12.55
CA GLY A 37 -15.33 -5.13 13.14
C GLY A 37 -14.31 -5.88 12.28
N PHE A 38 -13.12 -5.28 12.15
CA PHE A 38 -11.99 -5.87 11.47
C PHE A 38 -11.30 -6.81 12.45
N SER A 39 -11.55 -8.11 12.29
CA SER A 39 -10.89 -9.14 13.08
C SER A 39 -9.80 -9.78 12.22
N TYR A 40 -8.56 -9.40 12.42
CA TYR A 40 -7.41 -10.17 11.97
C TYR A 40 -6.54 -10.54 13.17
N ASN A 41 -5.84 -11.67 13.07
CA ASN A 41 -4.88 -12.07 14.09
C ASN A 41 -3.50 -11.55 13.73
N PRO A 42 -2.91 -10.59 14.48
CA PRO A 42 -1.60 -10.01 14.14
C PRO A 42 -0.44 -11.01 14.31
N PHE A 43 -0.69 -12.19 14.89
CA PHE A 43 0.30 -13.25 15.09
C PHE A 43 0.20 -14.37 14.05
N GLU A 44 -0.75 -14.27 13.13
CA GLU A 44 -1.02 -15.25 12.10
C GLU A 44 -1.16 -14.55 10.76
N PHE A 45 -0.20 -14.77 9.85
CA PHE A 45 -0.30 -14.24 8.50
C PHE A 45 -1.38 -15.00 7.74
N GLN A 46 -2.37 -14.29 7.21
CA GLN A 46 -3.37 -14.81 6.30
C GLN A 46 -3.59 -13.80 5.17
N ARG A 47 -3.10 -14.11 3.97
CA ARG A 47 -3.38 -13.31 2.79
C ARG A 47 -4.88 -13.32 2.51
N ARG A 48 -5.44 -12.17 2.14
CA ARG A 48 -6.82 -12.09 1.66
C ARG A 48 -6.97 -12.92 0.39
N GLU A 49 -8.04 -13.69 0.30
CA GLU A 49 -8.44 -14.34 -0.94
C GLU A 49 -9.05 -13.28 -1.86
N THR A 50 -8.49 -13.12 -3.06
CA THR A 50 -8.94 -12.18 -4.08
C THR A 50 -9.03 -12.89 -5.42
N PRO A 51 -9.95 -12.50 -6.32
CA PRO A 51 -9.94 -13.02 -7.68
C PRO A 51 -8.70 -12.51 -8.43
N GLU A 52 -8.29 -13.27 -9.43
CA GLU A 52 -7.31 -12.79 -10.40
C GLU A 52 -7.97 -11.82 -11.38
N ILE A 53 -7.37 -10.68 -11.58
CA ILE A 53 -7.78 -9.68 -12.55
C ILE A 53 -6.63 -9.30 -13.46
N GLU A 54 -6.91 -8.88 -14.67
CA GLU A 54 -5.91 -8.30 -15.57
C GLU A 54 -5.81 -6.79 -15.29
N LEU A 55 -4.60 -6.33 -14.91
CA LEU A 55 -4.33 -4.91 -14.68
C LEU A 55 -4.13 -4.15 -15.99
N VAL A 56 -3.22 -4.67 -16.81
CA VAL A 56 -2.90 -4.25 -18.16
C VAL A 56 -2.63 -5.50 -18.98
N GLU A 57 -2.57 -5.40 -20.30
CA GLU A 57 -2.40 -6.55 -21.21
C GLU A 57 -1.26 -7.49 -20.76
N GLY A 58 -1.63 -8.70 -20.40
CA GLY A 58 -0.71 -9.77 -19.98
C GLY A 58 -0.20 -9.67 -18.54
N VAL A 59 -0.65 -8.72 -17.72
CA VAL A 59 -0.26 -8.56 -16.32
C VAL A 59 -1.42 -8.88 -15.39
N MET A 60 -1.38 -10.07 -14.79
CA MET A 60 -2.39 -10.53 -13.83
C MET A 60 -2.05 -10.08 -12.41
N CYS A 61 -3.09 -9.80 -11.59
CA CYS A 61 -2.99 -9.35 -10.20
C CYS A 61 -4.06 -10.04 -9.34
N GLY A 62 -3.83 -10.20 -8.07
CA GLY A 62 -4.72 -10.91 -7.16
C GLY A 62 -4.50 -12.42 -7.15
N GLY A 63 -5.34 -13.17 -6.44
CA GLY A 63 -5.22 -14.62 -6.30
C GLY A 63 -3.85 -15.06 -5.80
N GLU A 64 -3.27 -16.04 -6.48
CA GLU A 64 -1.94 -16.56 -6.20
C GLU A 64 -0.80 -15.75 -6.90
N GLN A 65 -1.14 -14.68 -7.59
CA GLN A 65 -0.15 -13.85 -8.28
C GLN A 65 0.78 -13.14 -7.30
N THR A 66 2.00 -12.85 -7.75
CA THR A 66 2.92 -11.97 -7.02
C THR A 66 2.34 -10.56 -6.94
N ILE A 67 2.71 -9.83 -5.90
CA ILE A 67 2.33 -8.43 -5.72
C ILE A 67 2.90 -7.61 -6.88
N ARG A 68 2.06 -6.84 -7.55
CA ARG A 68 2.45 -6.02 -8.71
C ARG A 68 2.92 -4.65 -8.29
N VAL A 69 3.94 -4.17 -8.97
CA VAL A 69 4.48 -2.81 -8.74
C VAL A 69 3.89 -1.85 -9.76
N VAL A 70 3.19 -0.86 -9.24
CA VAL A 70 2.53 0.20 -10.02
C VAL A 70 3.22 1.53 -9.74
N VAL A 71 3.48 2.30 -10.78
CA VAL A 71 4.07 3.64 -10.64
C VAL A 71 3.24 4.66 -11.39
N THR A 72 3.36 5.94 -11.00
CA THR A 72 2.74 7.02 -11.77
C THR A 72 3.48 7.24 -13.10
N GLN A 73 2.81 7.80 -14.10
CA GLN A 73 3.43 8.17 -15.38
C GLN A 73 4.70 9.03 -15.17
N THR A 74 4.62 10.00 -14.25
CA THR A 74 5.75 10.85 -13.90
C THR A 74 6.95 10.07 -13.35
N ALA A 75 6.72 9.04 -12.56
CA ALA A 75 7.77 8.17 -12.06
C ALA A 75 8.32 7.28 -13.17
N TRP A 76 7.45 6.75 -14.02
CA TRP A 76 7.83 5.94 -15.18
C TRP A 76 8.76 6.71 -16.13
N ASP A 77 8.43 7.95 -16.48
CA ASP A 77 9.25 8.79 -17.37
C ASP A 77 10.67 9.00 -16.85
N LYS A 78 10.85 9.01 -15.53
CA LYS A 78 12.17 9.12 -14.88
C LYS A 78 12.91 7.78 -14.80
N LEU A 79 12.17 6.68 -14.65
CA LEU A 79 12.75 5.34 -14.44
C LEU A 79 13.05 4.64 -15.76
N SER A 80 12.16 4.73 -16.74
CA SER A 80 12.24 3.98 -18.01
C SER A 80 13.58 4.13 -18.74
N PRO A 81 14.25 5.30 -18.79
CA PRO A 81 15.57 5.42 -19.42
C PRO A 81 16.67 4.64 -18.69
N ARG A 82 16.45 4.24 -17.45
CA ARG A 82 17.44 3.52 -16.62
C ARG A 82 17.21 2.00 -16.61
N ILE A 83 16.03 1.53 -17.03
CA ILE A 83 15.68 0.12 -17.10
C ILE A 83 16.38 -0.51 -18.32
N ARG A 84 17.09 -1.60 -18.09
CA ARG A 84 17.78 -2.34 -19.15
C ARG A 84 16.96 -3.53 -19.60
N PRO A 85 17.09 -3.97 -20.85
CA PRO A 85 16.52 -5.25 -21.29
C PRO A 85 17.00 -6.39 -20.38
N GLY A 86 16.06 -7.12 -19.79
CA GLY A 86 16.36 -8.23 -18.87
C GLY A 86 16.42 -7.86 -17.39
N ASP A 87 16.21 -6.59 -17.02
CA ASP A 87 16.04 -6.23 -15.62
C ASP A 87 14.75 -6.85 -15.08
N ASP A 88 14.87 -7.63 -14.00
CA ASP A 88 13.74 -8.24 -13.30
C ASP A 88 13.01 -7.25 -12.39
N VAL A 89 13.71 -6.20 -11.97
CA VAL A 89 13.19 -5.18 -11.05
C VAL A 89 12.68 -3.99 -11.85
N LYS A 90 11.45 -4.08 -12.34
CA LYS A 90 10.78 -3.01 -13.08
C LYS A 90 9.32 -2.90 -12.67
N PRO A 91 8.73 -1.69 -12.73
CA PRO A 91 7.29 -1.53 -12.61
C PRO A 91 6.55 -2.32 -13.70
N GLU A 92 5.40 -2.85 -13.35
CA GLU A 92 4.61 -3.73 -14.23
C GLU A 92 3.40 -3.01 -14.83
N ALA A 93 2.97 -1.91 -14.19
CA ALA A 93 1.85 -1.10 -14.67
C ALA A 93 2.01 0.39 -14.33
N ILE A 94 1.30 1.22 -15.07
CA ILE A 94 1.23 2.67 -14.86
C ILE A 94 -0.13 2.99 -14.24
N HIS A 95 -0.12 3.73 -13.13
CA HIS A 95 -1.31 4.02 -12.33
C HIS A 95 -2.43 4.65 -13.17
N GLU A 96 -2.09 5.58 -14.06
CA GLU A 96 -3.03 6.32 -14.89
C GLU A 96 -3.70 5.45 -15.98
N GLU A 97 -3.17 4.26 -16.25
CA GLU A 97 -3.73 3.30 -17.20
C GLU A 97 -4.69 2.28 -16.55
N LEU A 98 -4.73 2.25 -15.20
CA LEU A 98 -5.51 1.26 -14.47
C LEU A 98 -7.00 1.61 -14.41
N ASN A 99 -7.84 0.60 -14.53
CA ASN A 99 -9.24 0.68 -14.16
C ASN A 99 -9.38 0.58 -12.62
N LEU A 100 -9.08 1.67 -11.93
CA LEU A 100 -8.98 1.75 -10.48
C LEU A 100 -10.23 2.40 -9.87
N LEU A 101 -10.80 1.75 -8.86
CA LEU A 101 -11.88 2.30 -8.06
C LEU A 101 -11.33 2.93 -6.77
N GLU A 102 -11.44 4.24 -6.65
CA GLU A 102 -11.07 4.97 -5.45
C GLU A 102 -12.24 5.07 -4.47
N VAL A 103 -12.04 4.63 -3.23
CA VAL A 103 -13.08 4.52 -2.20
C VAL A 103 -12.72 5.30 -0.96
N ASP A 104 -13.72 5.97 -0.35
CA ASP A 104 -13.63 6.48 1.00
C ASP A 104 -14.09 5.40 1.99
N PRO A 105 -13.16 4.73 2.71
CA PRO A 105 -13.52 3.60 3.56
C PRO A 105 -14.32 3.96 4.81
N ARG A 106 -14.55 5.26 5.08
CA ARG A 106 -15.44 5.70 6.16
C ARG A 106 -16.91 5.57 5.80
N LYS A 107 -17.21 5.35 4.51
CA LYS A 107 -18.57 5.20 3.99
C LYS A 107 -18.84 3.73 3.66
N PRO A 108 -20.09 3.28 3.74
CA PRO A 108 -20.45 1.95 3.27
C PRO A 108 -20.05 1.76 1.81
N ILE A 109 -19.37 0.66 1.54
CA ILE A 109 -18.93 0.31 0.19
C ILE A 109 -20.04 -0.48 -0.49
N ASN A 110 -20.41 -0.05 -1.70
CA ASN A 110 -21.31 -0.78 -2.56
C ASN A 110 -20.60 -1.01 -3.90
N ILE A 111 -19.91 -2.13 -4.01
CA ILE A 111 -19.21 -2.55 -5.22
C ILE A 111 -19.97 -3.73 -5.80
N ASN A 112 -20.36 -3.61 -7.05
CA ASN A 112 -21.17 -4.63 -7.75
C ASN A 112 -20.31 -5.65 -8.51
N CYS A 113 -18.98 -5.54 -8.44
CA CYS A 113 -18.05 -6.36 -9.23
C CYS A 113 -16.72 -6.53 -8.49
N ASP A 114 -16.33 -7.75 -8.21
CA ASP A 114 -15.05 -8.11 -7.52
C ASP A 114 -13.85 -8.14 -8.47
N THR A 115 -14.06 -7.97 -9.76
CA THR A 115 -13.01 -7.96 -10.78
C THR A 115 -12.39 -6.59 -11.02
N GLN A 116 -12.60 -5.63 -10.13
CA GLN A 116 -12.04 -4.29 -10.22
C GLN A 116 -11.01 -4.05 -9.11
N LEU A 117 -9.86 -3.48 -9.47
CA LEU A 117 -8.85 -3.06 -8.52
C LEU A 117 -9.39 -1.87 -7.70
N VAL A 118 -9.19 -1.93 -6.38
CA VAL A 118 -9.71 -0.92 -5.45
C VAL A 118 -8.56 -0.29 -4.67
N THR A 119 -8.65 1.00 -4.40
CA THR A 119 -7.72 1.71 -3.51
C THR A 119 -8.46 2.72 -2.63
N VAL A 120 -7.76 3.21 -1.62
CA VAL A 120 -8.26 4.32 -0.80
C VAL A 120 -8.14 5.62 -1.58
N LYS A 121 -9.21 6.43 -1.55
CA LYS A 121 -9.23 7.77 -2.14
C LYS A 121 -8.19 8.67 -1.46
N ASP A 122 -7.55 9.54 -2.25
CA ASP A 122 -6.63 10.55 -1.73
C ASP A 122 -7.36 11.65 -0.92
N ASP A 123 -6.58 12.41 -0.18
CA ASP A 123 -7.02 13.55 0.65
C ASP A 123 -8.09 13.23 1.69
N ILE A 124 -8.15 11.98 2.15
CA ILE A 124 -8.95 11.62 3.30
C ILE A 124 -8.17 11.82 4.60
N ASN A 125 -8.84 12.35 5.62
CA ASN A 125 -8.22 12.57 6.94
C ASN A 125 -8.23 11.26 7.76
N LEU A 126 -7.36 10.32 7.36
CA LEU A 126 -7.07 9.06 8.07
C LEU A 126 -5.59 8.72 7.94
N PRO A 127 -4.98 8.08 8.97
CA PRO A 127 -3.67 7.45 8.82
C PRO A 127 -3.73 6.35 7.74
N VAL A 128 -2.70 6.28 6.90
CA VAL A 128 -2.68 5.40 5.72
C VAL A 128 -2.97 3.94 6.07
N ILE A 129 -2.24 3.38 7.04
CA ILE A 129 -2.41 1.99 7.48
C ILE A 129 -3.84 1.75 7.96
N THR A 130 -4.38 2.67 8.75
CA THR A 130 -5.76 2.60 9.25
C THR A 130 -6.77 2.63 8.11
N ALA A 131 -6.56 3.48 7.12
CA ALA A 131 -7.46 3.62 5.98
C ALA A 131 -7.54 2.32 5.15
N PHE A 132 -6.41 1.67 4.88
CA PHE A 132 -6.39 0.40 4.15
C PHE A 132 -6.93 -0.77 4.96
N ARG A 133 -6.68 -0.82 6.27
CA ARG A 133 -7.31 -1.80 7.17
C ARG A 133 -8.83 -1.64 7.18
N LEU A 134 -9.31 -0.39 7.23
CA LEU A 134 -10.72 -0.08 7.18
C LEU A 134 -11.33 -0.47 5.82
N LEU A 135 -10.64 -0.19 4.71
CA LEU A 135 -11.03 -0.62 3.37
C LEU A 135 -11.20 -2.14 3.31
N ALA A 136 -10.20 -2.91 3.76
CA ALA A 136 -10.27 -4.36 3.78
C ALA A 136 -11.43 -4.89 4.64
N GLY A 137 -11.67 -4.26 5.79
CA GLY A 137 -12.81 -4.57 6.66
C GLY A 137 -14.16 -4.28 6.01
N GLN A 138 -14.29 -3.16 5.31
CA GLN A 138 -15.50 -2.79 4.58
C GLN A 138 -15.78 -3.72 3.39
N LEU A 139 -14.76 -4.10 2.62
CA LEU A 139 -14.90 -5.08 1.53
C LEU A 139 -15.40 -6.43 2.09
N LYS A 140 -14.79 -6.89 3.18
CA LYS A 140 -15.22 -8.12 3.85
C LYS A 140 -16.67 -8.03 4.34
N ALA A 141 -17.06 -6.90 4.93
CA ALA A 141 -18.44 -6.67 5.40
C ALA A 141 -19.45 -6.61 4.25
N ALA A 142 -19.04 -6.08 3.11
CA ALA A 142 -19.85 -6.04 1.88
C ALA A 142 -19.90 -7.39 1.14
N GLY A 143 -19.11 -8.39 1.57
CA GLY A 143 -19.03 -9.70 0.91
C GLY A 143 -18.33 -9.68 -0.43
N THR A 144 -17.42 -8.72 -0.63
CA THR A 144 -16.61 -8.59 -1.85
C THR A 144 -15.12 -8.82 -1.57
N ASN A 145 -14.42 -9.39 -2.55
CA ASN A 145 -13.01 -9.75 -2.42
C ASN A 145 -12.11 -9.00 -3.41
N ASN A 146 -12.45 -7.77 -3.77
CA ASN A 146 -11.69 -6.97 -4.71
C ASN A 146 -10.19 -6.94 -4.35
N PRO A 147 -9.29 -7.08 -5.34
CA PRO A 147 -7.87 -6.83 -5.16
C PRO A 147 -7.62 -5.38 -4.75
N ILE A 148 -6.62 -5.16 -3.90
CA ILE A 148 -6.30 -3.84 -3.34
C ILE A 148 -4.95 -3.35 -3.86
N LEU A 149 -4.92 -2.13 -4.42
CA LEU A 149 -3.71 -1.35 -4.65
C LEU A 149 -3.40 -0.54 -3.38
N VAL A 150 -2.27 -0.85 -2.75
CA VAL A 150 -1.78 -0.14 -1.57
C VAL A 150 -0.93 1.06 -1.98
N LYS A 151 -1.11 2.18 -1.31
CA LYS A 151 -0.29 3.41 -1.45
C LYS A 151 0.42 3.70 -0.12
N ASP A 152 1.60 4.29 -0.17
CA ASP A 152 2.35 4.71 1.03
C ASP A 152 1.90 6.09 1.55
N SER A 153 1.17 6.84 0.75
CA SER A 153 0.57 8.14 1.09
C SER A 153 -0.85 8.26 0.55
N LEU A 154 -1.67 9.03 1.27
CA LEU A 154 -3.00 9.45 0.84
C LEU A 154 -3.06 10.96 0.57
N LYS A 155 -1.92 11.64 0.50
CA LYS A 155 -1.85 13.07 0.24
C LYS A 155 -1.52 13.32 -1.23
N PHE A 156 -2.45 13.90 -1.94
CA PHE A 156 -2.21 14.32 -3.32
C PHE A 156 -1.21 15.47 -3.38
N GLY A 157 -0.21 15.36 -4.26
CA GLY A 157 0.76 16.43 -4.48
C GLY A 157 1.71 16.69 -3.29
N GLU A 158 1.93 15.71 -2.43
CA GLU A 158 2.90 15.80 -1.34
C GLU A 158 4.30 16.14 -1.86
N VAL A 159 5.01 16.99 -1.13
CA VAL A 159 6.41 17.31 -1.44
C VAL A 159 7.23 16.03 -1.39
N PRO A 160 8.07 15.76 -2.40
CA PRO A 160 8.91 14.57 -2.40
C PRO A 160 9.77 14.49 -1.14
N LEU A 161 9.72 13.36 -0.45
CA LEU A 161 10.56 13.07 0.69
C LEU A 161 12.00 12.78 0.24
N GLU A 162 12.95 12.98 1.14
CA GLU A 162 14.30 12.47 0.94
C GLU A 162 14.26 10.95 0.67
N PRO A 163 15.06 10.42 -0.26
CA PRO A 163 14.94 9.04 -0.73
C PRO A 163 14.95 7.99 0.39
N ASN A 164 15.81 8.14 1.41
CA ASN A 164 15.88 7.21 2.53
C ASN A 164 14.62 7.27 3.40
N ILE A 165 14.06 8.45 3.61
CA ILE A 165 12.83 8.64 4.38
C ILE A 165 11.64 8.08 3.59
N ALA A 166 11.58 8.29 2.28
CA ALA A 166 10.57 7.71 1.41
C ALA A 166 10.59 6.17 1.47
N LEU A 167 11.80 5.58 1.40
CA LEU A 167 11.97 4.13 1.51
C LEU A 167 11.51 3.59 2.88
N LEU A 168 11.89 4.25 3.98
CA LEU A 168 11.47 3.85 5.33
C LEU A 168 9.95 3.96 5.49
N ARG A 169 9.34 5.02 4.98
CA ARG A 169 7.89 5.21 5.01
C ARG A 169 7.18 4.11 4.23
N ALA A 170 7.60 3.86 2.99
CA ALA A 170 7.05 2.79 2.17
C ALA A 170 7.21 1.42 2.87
N ALA A 171 8.38 1.14 3.43
CA ALA A 171 8.63 -0.11 4.16
C ALA A 171 7.70 -0.26 5.38
N VAL A 172 7.46 0.80 6.14
CA VAL A 172 6.56 0.77 7.31
C VAL A 172 5.11 0.61 6.87
N VAL A 173 4.64 1.41 5.91
CA VAL A 173 3.24 1.41 5.48
C VAL A 173 2.90 0.14 4.71
N VAL A 174 3.61 -0.10 3.61
CA VAL A 174 3.37 -1.24 2.72
C VAL A 174 3.70 -2.54 3.46
N GLY A 175 4.84 -2.60 4.15
CA GLY A 175 5.24 -3.77 4.91
C GLY A 175 4.23 -4.16 5.99
N SER A 176 3.67 -3.19 6.72
CA SER A 176 2.63 -3.45 7.72
C SER A 176 1.36 -4.04 7.10
N LEU A 177 0.91 -3.48 5.97
CA LEU A 177 -0.30 -3.95 5.29
C LEU A 177 -0.10 -5.33 4.65
N LEU A 178 1.05 -5.58 4.05
CA LEU A 178 1.40 -6.90 3.52
C LEU A 178 1.49 -7.96 4.62
N CYS A 179 2.01 -7.60 5.80
CA CYS A 179 2.01 -8.48 6.97
C CYS A 179 0.59 -8.79 7.49
N ASP A 180 -0.37 -7.90 7.24
CA ASP A 180 -1.78 -8.13 7.53
C ASP A 180 -2.50 -8.94 6.41
N GLY A 181 -1.79 -9.32 5.35
CA GLY A 181 -2.37 -9.98 4.18
C GLY A 181 -3.17 -9.04 3.26
N ILE A 182 -2.94 -7.73 3.37
CA ILE A 182 -3.62 -6.69 2.59
C ILE A 182 -2.65 -6.16 1.51
N GLY A 183 -3.03 -6.28 0.25
CA GLY A 183 -2.29 -5.75 -0.90
C GLY A 183 -2.03 -6.81 -1.97
N ASP A 184 -2.47 -6.51 -3.17
CA ASP A 184 -2.28 -7.30 -4.38
C ASP A 184 -1.43 -6.54 -5.40
N ALA A 185 -1.43 -5.20 -5.29
CA ALA A 185 -0.53 -4.28 -5.97
C ALA A 185 -0.07 -3.15 -5.01
N ILE A 186 1.08 -2.54 -5.31
CA ILE A 186 1.69 -1.45 -4.53
C ILE A 186 2.21 -0.35 -5.45
#